data_f5f8b0a5d9275c0b6f777d6b1970e904
#
_entry.id   f5f8b0a5d9275c0b6f777d6b1970e904
#
_cell.length_a   1.000
_cell.length_b   1.000
_cell.length_c   1.000
_cell.angle_alpha   90.00
_cell.angle_beta   90.00
_cell.angle_gamma   90.00
#
_symmetry.space_group_name_H-M   'P 1'
#
loop_
_entity.id
_entity.type
_entity.pdbx_description
1 polymer ?
#
loop_
_entity_poly.entity_id
_entity_poly.type
_entity_poly.pdbx_seq_one_letter_code
_entity_poly.pdbx_strand_id
1 'polypeptide(L)'
;MLIYNMGIKWIGRGYRELKFSEMNQDSWAELQLYLDTCLVPFTAMSGKQSPVEATEALERLRDFLDTVEIPFKGRIMTYPAYHYVSSQMSMTLNTLSTELKASGFKYVVIMSADGSFVEMDIPAADLLLSQKDLAGQLEEGTIARHVGECIRDLWKR
;
A
#
# COMPACT_ATOMS: atom_id res chain seq x y z
N MET A 1 5.71 12.80 11.87
CA MET A 1 7.18 12.87 11.82
C MET A 1 7.83 11.60 11.26
N LEU A 2 7.43 10.41 11.66
CA LEU A 2 7.90 9.14 11.09
C LEU A 2 7.50 8.91 9.62
N ILE A 3 6.40 9.49 9.18
CA ILE A 3 5.91 9.44 7.80
C ILE A 3 6.91 10.08 6.81
N TYR A 4 7.58 11.14 7.23
CA TYR A 4 8.61 11.81 6.44
C TYR A 4 9.86 10.95 6.22
N ASN A 5 10.24 10.16 7.21
CA ASN A 5 11.42 9.30 7.12
C ASN A 5 11.21 8.07 6.24
N MET A 6 9.98 7.57 6.10
CA MET A 6 9.70 6.50 5.13
C MET A 6 9.97 6.95 3.69
N GLY A 7 9.56 8.18 3.32
CA GLY A 7 9.77 8.72 1.97
C GLY A 7 11.25 8.94 1.61
N ILE A 8 12.08 9.34 2.56
CA ILE A 8 13.47 9.75 2.32
C ILE A 8 14.44 8.58 2.24
N LYS A 9 14.25 7.52 3.05
CA LYS A 9 15.12 6.33 3.02
C LYS A 9 15.00 5.46 1.76
N TRP A 10 13.96 5.69 0.95
CA TRP A 10 13.66 4.86 -0.21
C TRP A 10 14.24 5.39 -1.52
N ILE A 11 14.80 6.58 -1.51
CA ILE A 11 15.38 7.25 -2.70
C ILE A 11 16.69 6.60 -3.18
N GLY A 12 17.27 5.65 -2.44
CA GLY A 12 18.61 5.12 -2.68
C GLY A 12 18.76 4.01 -3.73
N ARG A 13 17.70 3.53 -4.40
CA ARG A 13 17.79 2.39 -5.32
C ARG A 13 17.26 2.66 -6.73
N GLY A 14 17.58 3.76 -7.35
CA GLY A 14 17.53 3.90 -8.82
C GLY A 14 16.18 3.78 -9.55
N TYR A 15 15.09 3.43 -8.86
CA TYR A 15 13.75 3.32 -9.42
C TYR A 15 12.84 4.36 -8.76
N ARG A 16 12.38 5.32 -9.53
CA ARG A 16 11.41 6.31 -9.06
C ARG A 16 10.03 5.68 -9.02
N GLU A 17 9.62 5.26 -7.85
CA GLU A 17 8.24 4.98 -7.52
C GLU A 17 7.49 6.31 -7.41
N LEU A 18 6.27 6.36 -7.90
CA LEU A 18 5.44 7.56 -7.78
C LEU A 18 4.76 7.58 -6.41
N LYS A 19 5.24 8.47 -5.54
CA LYS A 19 4.69 8.70 -4.20
C LYS A 19 4.04 10.07 -4.14
N PHE A 20 3.03 10.20 -3.27
CA PHE A 20 2.35 11.48 -3.05
C PHE A 20 3.31 12.64 -2.75
N SER A 21 4.41 12.35 -2.05
CA SER A 21 5.42 13.34 -1.65
C SER A 21 6.28 13.88 -2.80
N GLU A 22 6.23 13.24 -3.96
CA GLU A 22 6.96 13.64 -5.16
C GLU A 22 6.10 14.48 -6.12
N MET A 23 4.80 14.63 -5.81
CA MET A 23 3.87 15.38 -6.63
C MET A 23 3.83 16.85 -6.23
N ASN A 24 3.90 17.72 -7.23
CA ASN A 24 3.48 19.10 -7.14
C ASN A 24 2.19 19.29 -7.95
N GLN A 25 1.60 20.51 -7.91
CA GLN A 25 0.34 20.78 -8.57
C GLN A 25 0.39 20.54 -10.09
N ASP A 26 1.48 20.94 -10.74
CA ASP A 26 1.63 20.82 -12.19
C ASP A 26 1.78 19.36 -12.62
N SER A 27 2.66 18.60 -11.95
CA SER A 27 2.85 17.17 -12.24
C SER A 27 1.60 16.35 -11.93
N TRP A 28 0.85 16.70 -10.89
CA TRP A 28 -0.43 16.05 -10.59
C TRP A 28 -1.46 16.31 -11.70
N ALA A 29 -1.61 17.55 -12.15
CA ALA A 29 -2.53 17.90 -13.23
C ALA A 29 -2.25 17.12 -14.53
N GLU A 30 -0.99 16.85 -14.84
CA GLU A 30 -0.58 16.06 -16.00
C GLU A 30 -0.79 14.56 -15.82
N LEU A 31 -0.54 14.03 -14.64
CA LEU A 31 -0.46 12.57 -14.37
C LEU A 31 -1.73 11.97 -13.82
N GLN A 32 -2.65 12.77 -13.25
CA GLN A 32 -3.85 12.27 -12.58
C GLN A 32 -4.73 11.35 -13.44
N LEU A 33 -4.75 11.57 -14.75
CA LEU A 33 -5.52 10.74 -15.68
C LEU A 33 -4.95 9.32 -15.82
N TYR A 34 -3.67 9.15 -15.56
CA TYR A 34 -2.96 7.87 -15.66
C TYR A 34 -2.82 7.17 -14.31
N LEU A 35 -2.74 7.95 -13.22
CA LEU A 35 -2.58 7.46 -11.85
C LEU A 35 -3.96 7.25 -11.20
N ASP A 36 -4.67 6.25 -11.65
CA ASP A 36 -6.04 5.97 -11.21
C ASP A 36 -6.15 5.04 -10.01
N THR A 37 -5.04 4.47 -9.56
CA THR A 37 -4.98 3.50 -8.46
C THR A 37 -4.18 4.05 -7.29
N CYS A 38 -4.83 4.16 -6.13
CA CYS A 38 -4.18 4.55 -4.89
C CYS A 38 -3.75 3.32 -4.09
N LEU A 39 -2.47 3.27 -3.72
CA LEU A 39 -1.91 2.24 -2.86
C LEU A 39 -1.73 2.79 -1.45
N VAL A 40 -2.39 2.18 -0.48
CA VAL A 40 -2.31 2.53 0.94
C VAL A 40 -1.52 1.45 1.68
N PRO A 41 -0.29 1.75 2.13
CA PRO A 41 0.46 0.83 2.98
C PRO A 41 -0.14 0.76 4.39
N PHE A 42 -0.15 -0.43 4.98
CA PHE A 42 -0.59 -0.65 6.36
C PHE A 42 0.45 -1.49 7.11
N THR A 43 1.05 -0.94 8.16
CA THR A 43 2.11 -1.62 8.92
C THR A 43 1.58 -2.61 9.95
N ALA A 44 0.37 -2.41 10.44
CA ALA A 44 -0.26 -3.22 11.50
C ALA A 44 0.56 -3.32 12.80
N MET A 45 1.28 -2.26 13.16
CA MET A 45 2.01 -2.20 14.43
C MET A 45 1.06 -2.01 15.61
N SER A 46 1.44 -2.52 16.79
CA SER A 46 0.65 -2.42 18.03
C SER A 46 1.13 -1.31 18.97
N GLY A 47 2.30 -0.74 18.71
CA GLY A 47 2.98 0.16 19.64
C GLY A 47 3.87 -0.55 20.66
N LYS A 48 3.90 -1.90 20.65
CA LYS A 48 4.75 -2.72 21.52
C LYS A 48 6.10 -3.05 20.92
N GLN A 49 6.30 -2.73 19.64
CA GLN A 49 7.55 -3.00 18.94
C GLN A 49 8.69 -2.15 19.51
N SER A 50 9.85 -2.77 19.71
CA SER A 50 11.09 -2.05 19.93
C SER A 50 11.48 -1.25 18.68
N PRO A 51 12.41 -0.29 18.76
CA PRO A 51 12.88 0.43 17.57
C PRO A 51 13.43 -0.49 16.46
N VAL A 52 14.07 -1.59 16.84
CA VAL A 52 14.58 -2.59 15.88
C VAL A 52 13.42 -3.31 15.20
N GLU A 53 12.48 -3.82 15.97
CA GLU A 53 11.29 -4.51 15.45
C GLU A 53 10.43 -3.59 14.57
N ALA A 54 10.27 -2.32 14.94
CA ALA A 54 9.57 -1.34 14.12
C ALA A 54 10.28 -1.11 12.78
N THR A 55 11.61 -0.99 12.77
CA THR A 55 12.41 -0.86 11.55
C THR A 55 12.24 -2.08 10.65
N GLU A 56 12.35 -3.28 11.21
CA GLU A 56 12.18 -4.53 10.47
C GLU A 56 10.77 -4.66 9.87
N ALA A 57 9.73 -4.26 10.62
CA ALA A 57 8.37 -4.25 10.12
C ALA A 57 8.19 -3.31 8.91
N LEU A 58 8.79 -2.12 8.96
CA LEU A 58 8.78 -1.18 7.85
C LEU A 58 9.56 -1.71 6.63
N GLU A 59 10.67 -2.39 6.85
CA GLU A 59 11.45 -2.99 5.77
C GLU A 59 10.69 -4.14 5.08
N ARG A 60 10.02 -5.00 5.85
CA ARG A 60 9.15 -6.04 5.28
C ARG A 60 8.02 -5.44 4.45
N LEU A 61 7.38 -4.38 4.95
CA LEU A 61 6.33 -3.69 4.20
C LEU A 61 6.87 -3.08 2.91
N ARG A 62 8.02 -2.41 2.96
CA ARG A 62 8.69 -1.87 1.78
C ARG A 62 8.92 -2.95 0.73
N ASP A 63 9.53 -4.06 1.12
CA ASP A 63 9.85 -5.14 0.18
C ASP A 63 8.59 -5.75 -0.44
N PHE A 64 7.50 -5.82 0.33
CA PHE A 64 6.22 -6.28 -0.19
C PHE A 64 5.57 -5.26 -1.13
N LEU A 65 5.62 -3.96 -0.82
CA LEU A 65 5.13 -2.89 -1.70
C LEU A 65 5.86 -2.87 -3.05
N ASP A 66 7.17 -3.17 -3.07
CA ASP A 66 7.98 -3.24 -4.29
C ASP A 66 7.40 -4.21 -5.33
N THR A 67 6.70 -5.24 -4.90
CA THR A 67 6.03 -6.20 -5.80
C THR A 67 4.95 -5.55 -6.67
N VAL A 68 4.44 -4.40 -6.26
CA VAL A 68 3.42 -3.60 -6.97
C VAL A 68 4.02 -2.29 -7.50
N GLU A 69 4.75 -1.56 -6.68
CA GLU A 69 5.27 -0.24 -7.04
C GLU A 69 6.23 -0.30 -8.23
N ILE A 70 7.10 -1.29 -8.30
CA ILE A 70 8.09 -1.40 -9.38
C ILE A 70 7.43 -1.74 -10.73
N PRO A 71 6.65 -2.85 -10.86
CA PRO A 71 6.08 -3.21 -12.15
C PRO A 71 4.96 -2.29 -12.64
N PHE A 72 4.29 -1.58 -11.74
CA PHE A 72 3.08 -0.81 -12.06
C PHE A 72 3.21 0.70 -11.78
N LYS A 73 4.41 1.22 -11.69
CA LYS A 73 4.72 2.61 -11.32
C LYS A 73 4.01 3.69 -12.15
N GLY A 74 3.64 3.40 -13.38
CA GLY A 74 2.97 4.36 -14.26
C GLY A 74 1.47 4.53 -14.02
N ARG A 75 0.88 3.75 -13.09
CA ARG A 75 -0.56 3.75 -12.83
C ARG A 75 -0.91 3.82 -11.34
N ILE A 76 0.05 3.60 -10.47
CA ILE A 76 -0.14 3.53 -9.02
C ILE A 76 0.49 4.73 -8.33
N MET A 77 -0.27 5.35 -7.44
CA MET A 77 0.17 6.38 -6.51
C MET A 77 0.18 5.83 -5.09
N THR A 78 1.35 5.73 -4.48
CA THR A 78 1.47 5.31 -3.07
C THR A 78 1.21 6.49 -2.15
N TYR A 79 0.28 6.32 -1.22
CA TYR A 79 -0.12 7.30 -0.22
C TYR A 79 0.55 7.06 1.13
N PRO A 80 0.42 7.99 2.08
CA PRO A 80 0.91 7.80 3.45
C PRO A 80 0.37 6.53 4.08
N ALA A 81 1.24 5.83 4.80
CA ALA A 81 0.88 4.58 5.45
C ALA A 81 -0.05 4.79 6.66
N TYR A 82 -0.94 3.84 6.88
CA TYR A 82 -1.66 3.67 8.13
C TYR A 82 -0.86 2.70 9.02
N HIS A 83 -0.60 3.07 10.28
CA HIS A 83 0.41 2.35 11.05
C HIS A 83 -0.16 1.43 12.14
N TYR A 84 -0.98 1.96 13.05
CA TYR A 84 -1.28 1.24 14.27
C TYR A 84 -2.64 0.54 14.25
N VAL A 85 -2.67 -0.69 14.79
CA VAL A 85 -3.90 -1.46 14.94
C VAL A 85 -4.80 -0.86 16.02
N SER A 86 -6.10 -0.87 15.78
CA SER A 86 -7.13 -0.49 16.74
C SER A 86 -8.41 -1.29 16.49
N SER A 87 -9.33 -1.27 17.46
CA SER A 87 -10.65 -1.91 17.31
C SER A 87 -11.52 -1.28 16.20
N GLN A 88 -11.20 -0.07 15.76
CA GLN A 88 -11.94 0.68 14.73
C GLN A 88 -11.21 0.70 13.37
N MET A 89 -10.21 -0.11 13.22
CA MET A 89 -9.31 -0.07 12.06
C MET A 89 -10.03 -0.36 10.74
N SER A 90 -10.91 -1.37 10.69
CA SER A 90 -11.72 -1.66 9.51
C SER A 90 -12.56 -0.47 9.07
N MET A 91 -13.22 0.19 10.01
CA MET A 91 -14.02 1.37 9.74
C MET A 91 -13.16 2.54 9.27
N THR A 92 -12.00 2.76 9.90
CA THR A 92 -11.08 3.83 9.53
C THR A 92 -10.52 3.63 8.12
N LEU A 93 -10.08 2.42 7.78
CA LEU A 93 -9.57 2.09 6.44
C LEU A 93 -10.68 2.15 5.39
N ASN A 94 -11.90 1.76 5.74
CA ASN A 94 -13.04 1.86 4.83
C ASN A 94 -13.40 3.33 4.54
N THR A 95 -13.44 4.18 5.56
CA THR A 95 -13.67 5.61 5.41
C THR A 95 -12.58 6.26 4.55
N LEU A 96 -11.30 5.96 4.83
CA LEU A 96 -10.18 6.43 4.01
C LEU A 96 -10.35 6.02 2.54
N SER A 97 -10.70 4.77 2.28
CA SER A 97 -10.90 4.26 0.91
C SER A 97 -12.03 5.00 0.19
N THR A 98 -13.12 5.30 0.90
CA THR A 98 -14.25 6.08 0.37
C THR A 98 -13.80 7.50 0.00
N GLU A 99 -13.05 8.16 0.88
CA GLU A 99 -12.55 9.53 0.66
C GLU A 99 -11.54 9.59 -0.51
N LEU A 100 -10.66 8.61 -0.61
CA LEU A 100 -9.71 8.52 -1.72
C LEU A 100 -10.43 8.37 -3.08
N LYS A 101 -11.49 7.56 -3.14
CA LYS A 101 -12.32 7.45 -4.34
C LYS A 101 -13.06 8.75 -4.65
N ALA A 102 -13.59 9.42 -3.63
CA ALA A 102 -14.24 10.72 -3.80
C ALA A 102 -13.26 11.80 -4.31
N SER A 103 -11.98 11.68 -3.98
CA SER A 103 -10.93 12.59 -4.45
C SER A 103 -10.44 12.33 -5.87
N GLY A 104 -10.89 11.24 -6.52
CA GLY A 104 -10.65 10.97 -7.94
C GLY A 104 -9.94 9.66 -8.27
N PHE A 105 -9.52 8.87 -7.28
CA PHE A 105 -8.96 7.53 -7.56
C PHE A 105 -10.08 6.54 -7.92
N LYS A 106 -9.87 5.82 -9.00
CA LYS A 106 -10.82 4.78 -9.42
C LYS A 106 -10.71 3.54 -8.56
N TYR A 107 -9.49 3.17 -8.17
CA TYR A 107 -9.21 1.99 -7.38
C TYR A 107 -8.41 2.32 -6.12
N VAL A 108 -8.71 1.63 -5.04
CA VAL A 108 -7.97 1.67 -3.78
C VAL A 108 -7.48 0.27 -3.42
N VAL A 109 -6.18 0.14 -3.27
CA VAL A 109 -5.50 -1.10 -2.85
C VAL A 109 -4.85 -0.88 -1.50
N ILE A 110 -5.09 -1.76 -0.55
CA ILE A 110 -4.43 -1.71 0.76
C ILE A 110 -3.50 -2.90 0.87
N MET A 111 -2.24 -2.65 1.22
CA MET A 111 -1.21 -3.67 1.36
C MET A 111 -0.59 -3.67 2.74
N SER A 112 -0.42 -4.86 3.31
CA SER A 112 0.28 -5.07 4.58
C SER A 112 1.21 -6.28 4.49
N ALA A 113 2.41 -6.18 5.06
CA ALA A 113 3.29 -7.34 5.20
C ALA A 113 2.91 -8.17 6.43
N ASP A 114 2.76 -7.54 7.58
CA ASP A 114 2.56 -8.19 8.87
C ASP A 114 1.09 -8.26 9.31
N GLY A 115 0.22 -7.41 8.77
CA GLY A 115 -1.21 -7.40 9.09
C GLY A 115 -1.99 -8.42 8.30
N SER A 116 -3.07 -8.94 8.92
CA SER A 116 -4.04 -9.82 8.26
C SER A 116 -5.33 -9.03 7.95
N PHE A 117 -5.94 -9.32 6.80
CA PHE A 117 -7.24 -8.75 6.42
C PHE A 117 -8.39 -9.75 6.55
N VAL A 118 -8.13 -10.98 7.02
CA VAL A 118 -9.14 -12.06 7.09
C VAL A 118 -10.38 -11.66 7.91
N GLU A 119 -10.17 -10.96 9.02
CA GLU A 119 -11.24 -10.52 9.92
C GLU A 119 -11.71 -9.08 9.64
N MET A 120 -11.20 -8.44 8.58
CA MET A 120 -11.54 -7.05 8.28
C MET A 120 -12.63 -6.95 7.21
N ASP A 121 -13.56 -6.04 7.44
CA ASP A 121 -14.57 -5.62 6.48
C ASP A 121 -14.29 -4.21 5.99
N ILE A 122 -13.77 -4.11 4.75
CA ILE A 122 -13.38 -2.85 4.11
C ILE A 122 -13.96 -2.82 2.69
N PRO A 123 -15.29 -2.71 2.55
CA PRO A 123 -15.95 -2.84 1.24
C PRO A 123 -15.60 -1.71 0.25
N ALA A 124 -15.15 -0.55 0.73
CA ALA A 124 -14.73 0.55 -0.15
C ALA A 124 -13.36 0.34 -0.77
N ALA A 125 -12.50 -0.54 -0.23
CA ALA A 125 -11.26 -0.93 -0.88
C ALA A 125 -11.55 -1.97 -1.98
N ASP A 126 -10.86 -1.85 -3.10
CA ASP A 126 -11.06 -2.76 -4.24
C ASP A 126 -10.20 -4.02 -4.15
N LEU A 127 -9.08 -3.94 -3.42
CA LEU A 127 -8.17 -5.06 -3.24
C LEU A 127 -7.44 -4.94 -1.90
N LEU A 128 -7.40 -6.03 -1.15
CA LEU A 128 -6.66 -6.16 0.10
C LEU A 128 -5.59 -7.24 -0.09
N LEU A 129 -4.32 -6.87 0.06
CA LEU A 129 -3.18 -7.77 -0.11
C LEU A 129 -2.37 -7.85 1.18
N SER A 130 -2.35 -9.02 1.79
CA SER A 130 -1.54 -9.30 2.98
C SER A 130 -0.50 -10.37 2.66
N GLN A 131 0.77 -10.05 2.85
CA GLN A 131 1.85 -11.03 2.71
C GLN A 131 1.69 -12.18 3.71
N LYS A 132 1.31 -11.86 4.95
CA LYS A 132 1.04 -12.84 6.00
C LYS A 132 -0.07 -13.83 5.59
N ASP A 133 -1.18 -13.32 5.07
CA ASP A 133 -2.29 -14.17 4.65
C ASP A 133 -1.93 -15.02 3.44
N LEU A 134 -1.21 -14.45 2.48
CA LEU A 134 -0.75 -15.16 1.27
C LEU A 134 0.28 -16.23 1.60
N ALA A 135 1.20 -15.98 2.54
CA ALA A 135 2.20 -16.97 2.97
C ALA A 135 1.58 -18.22 3.61
N GLY A 136 0.37 -18.12 4.16
CA GLY A 136 -0.39 -19.27 4.65
C GLY A 136 -1.01 -20.13 3.55
N GLN A 137 -1.03 -19.68 2.31
CA GLN A 137 -1.72 -20.31 1.18
C GLN A 137 -0.79 -20.62 -0.02
N LEU A 138 0.28 -19.86 -0.19
CA LEU A 138 1.17 -19.90 -1.34
C LEU A 138 2.63 -20.11 -0.91
N GLU A 139 3.41 -20.71 -1.78
CA GLU A 139 4.87 -20.74 -1.63
C GLU A 139 5.44 -19.32 -1.77
N GLU A 140 6.46 -19.00 -0.97
CA GLU A 140 7.06 -17.66 -0.90
C GLU A 140 7.48 -17.13 -2.28
N GLY A 141 8.10 -17.95 -3.10
CA GLY A 141 8.56 -17.57 -4.45
C GLY A 141 7.43 -17.25 -5.44
N THR A 142 6.17 -17.55 -5.12
CA THR A 142 5.01 -17.32 -5.99
C THR A 142 4.18 -16.08 -5.59
N ILE A 143 4.41 -15.52 -4.41
CA ILE A 143 3.62 -14.40 -3.86
C ILE A 143 3.67 -13.19 -4.77
N ALA A 144 4.86 -12.76 -5.21
CA ALA A 144 5.02 -11.59 -6.07
C ALA A 144 4.25 -11.73 -7.40
N ARG A 145 4.30 -12.89 -8.01
CA ARG A 145 3.55 -13.19 -9.24
C ARG A 145 2.04 -13.12 -9.00
N HIS A 146 1.57 -13.76 -7.93
CA HIS A 146 0.15 -13.74 -7.57
C HIS A 146 -0.35 -12.32 -7.30
N VAL A 147 0.41 -11.51 -6.56
CA VAL A 147 0.10 -10.10 -6.32
C VAL A 147 -0.03 -9.34 -7.64
N GLY A 148 0.91 -9.52 -8.57
CA GLY A 148 0.84 -8.90 -9.90
C GLY A 148 -0.40 -9.32 -10.70
N GLU A 149 -0.79 -10.58 -10.61
CA GLU A 149 -2.03 -11.08 -11.23
C GLU A 149 -3.28 -10.43 -10.62
N CYS A 150 -3.35 -10.31 -9.30
CA CYS A 150 -4.45 -9.62 -8.61
C CYS A 150 -4.60 -8.16 -9.07
N ILE A 151 -3.50 -7.43 -9.20
CA ILE A 151 -3.51 -6.04 -9.70
C ILE A 151 -4.01 -5.98 -11.15
N ARG A 152 -3.49 -6.84 -12.03
CA ARG A 152 -3.94 -6.88 -13.42
C ARG A 152 -5.42 -7.23 -13.55
N ASP A 153 -5.91 -8.17 -12.74
CA ASP A 153 -7.32 -8.56 -12.74
C ASP A 153 -8.23 -7.47 -12.18
N LEU A 154 -7.77 -6.70 -11.19
CA LEU A 154 -8.46 -5.52 -10.69
C LEU A 154 -8.74 -4.54 -11.84
N TRP A 155 -7.77 -4.30 -12.69
CA TRP A 155 -7.89 -3.33 -13.79
C TRP A 155 -8.71 -3.79 -14.99
N LYS A 156 -9.12 -5.04 -15.03
CA LYS A 156 -10.04 -5.57 -16.04
C LYS A 156 -11.52 -5.39 -15.67
N ARG A 157 -11.81 -4.96 -14.45
CA ARG A 157 -13.17 -4.72 -13.94
C ARG A 157 -13.74 -3.35 -14.47
#